data_448eb91f09ac3673f6e0c4709e97ea41
#
_entry.id   448eb91f09ac3673f6e0c4709e97ea41
#
_cell.length_a   1.000
_cell.length_b   1.000
_cell.length_c   1.000
_cell.angle_alpha   90.00
_cell.angle_beta   90.00
_cell.angle_gamma   90.00
#
_symmetry.space_group_name_H-M   'P 1'
#
loop_
_entity.id
_entity.type
_entity.pdbx_description
1 polymer ?
#
loop_
_entity_poly.entity_id
_entity_poly.type
_entity_poly.pdbx_seq_one_letter_code
_entity_poly.pdbx_strand_id
1 'polypeptide(L)'
;RGERRTGPRTRVEIVTAGLLLRRLQADPDLPGVTAVVLDEVHERSLESDLLLALLLDARTLREDLVILAMSATADLDRLPAMLGSTGSTSPTSSGGPSGAAPAPVVSVAGALHPVEEVWAPPPRTSRLGPRGVPREVLAHVAATVRRALAERTGDVLSFLPGAREVDDVVSRLRASLPPDTDVLPLHGRLGASAQDAALAPSPPGRRRVVVATNVAESSLTVPGVRVVVDATLARRPRLDVARGMSGLVTVGASRSEGVQRAGRAGREGPGAVYRCCSPTDWARSPLAPT
;
A
#
# COMPACT_ATOMS: atom_id res chain seq x y z
N ARG A 1 -12.60 -12.35 -6.77
CA ARG A 1 -12.22 -13.27 -5.67
C ARG A 1 -12.49 -14.70 -6.13
N GLY A 2 -11.49 -15.58 -6.09
CA GLY A 2 -11.65 -17.01 -6.36
C GLY A 2 -11.32 -17.48 -7.77
N GLU A 3 -10.81 -16.64 -8.64
CA GLU A 3 -10.33 -17.11 -9.94
C GLU A 3 -8.98 -17.83 -9.76
N ARG A 4 -8.93 -19.09 -10.17
CA ARG A 4 -7.70 -19.90 -10.18
C ARG A 4 -7.32 -20.17 -11.63
N ARG A 5 -6.15 -19.67 -12.04
CA ARG A 5 -5.56 -19.93 -13.36
C ARG A 5 -4.27 -20.71 -13.18
N THR A 6 -4.37 -22.02 -13.06
CA THR A 6 -3.22 -22.92 -12.93
C THR A 6 -3.35 -24.05 -13.94
N GLY A 7 -2.22 -24.58 -14.40
CA GLY A 7 -2.15 -25.70 -15.34
C GLY A 7 -0.93 -26.57 -15.05
N PRO A 8 -0.75 -27.70 -15.79
CA PRO A 8 0.34 -28.64 -15.56
C PRO A 8 1.75 -28.06 -15.68
N ARG A 9 1.89 -26.90 -16.34
CA ARG A 9 3.17 -26.20 -16.53
C ARG A 9 3.34 -24.97 -15.62
N THR A 10 2.41 -24.74 -14.70
CA THR A 10 2.53 -23.62 -13.77
C THR A 10 3.71 -23.84 -12.83
N ARG A 11 4.68 -22.93 -12.84
CA ARG A 11 5.87 -22.96 -11.99
C ARG A 11 5.84 -21.87 -10.92
N VAL A 12 5.08 -20.79 -11.15
CA VAL A 12 4.89 -19.68 -10.21
C VAL A 12 3.39 -19.48 -10.03
N GLU A 13 2.93 -19.47 -8.79
CA GLU A 13 1.55 -19.19 -8.44
C GLU A 13 1.52 -17.96 -7.53
N ILE A 14 0.77 -16.93 -7.93
CA ILE A 14 0.59 -15.71 -7.13
C ILE A 14 -0.73 -15.86 -6.37
N VAL A 15 -0.64 -15.78 -5.05
CA VAL A 15 -1.78 -15.98 -4.16
C VAL A 15 -1.85 -14.89 -3.10
N THR A 16 -3.01 -14.71 -2.48
CA THR A 16 -3.13 -13.84 -1.30
C THR A 16 -2.57 -14.53 -0.06
N ALA A 17 -2.10 -13.75 0.92
CA ALA A 17 -1.60 -14.27 2.20
C ALA A 17 -2.61 -15.23 2.86
N GLY A 18 -3.89 -14.87 2.91
CA GLY A 18 -4.95 -15.70 3.49
C GLY A 18 -5.18 -17.03 2.74
N LEU A 19 -4.92 -17.11 1.43
CA LEU A 19 -4.99 -18.39 0.72
C LEU A 19 -3.81 -19.29 1.05
N LEU A 20 -2.60 -18.74 1.11
CA LEU A 20 -1.42 -19.51 1.48
C LEU A 20 -1.51 -19.97 2.95
N LEU A 21 -2.04 -19.12 3.82
CA LEU A 21 -2.30 -19.48 5.22
C LEU A 21 -3.21 -20.71 5.34
N ARG A 22 -4.31 -20.75 4.57
CA ARG A 22 -5.20 -21.93 4.55
C ARG A 22 -4.51 -23.18 4.01
N ARG A 23 -3.62 -23.05 3.04
CA ARG A 23 -2.84 -24.19 2.53
C ARG A 23 -1.89 -24.73 3.59
N LEU A 24 -1.16 -23.86 4.28
CA LEU A 24 -0.29 -24.24 5.41
C LEU A 24 -1.05 -24.92 6.55
N GLN A 25 -2.26 -24.44 6.85
CA GLN A 25 -3.13 -25.06 7.85
C GLN A 25 -3.65 -26.45 7.44
N ALA A 26 -3.89 -26.64 6.13
CA ALA A 26 -4.35 -27.92 5.60
C ALA A 26 -3.22 -28.92 5.41
N ASP A 27 -2.04 -28.46 5.01
CA ASP A 27 -0.85 -29.26 4.78
C ASP A 27 0.41 -28.40 5.00
N PRO A 28 1.04 -28.50 6.18
CA PRO A 28 2.24 -27.75 6.52
C PRO A 28 3.45 -28.06 5.61
N ASP A 29 3.49 -29.24 5.01
CA ASP A 29 4.60 -29.65 4.14
C ASP A 29 4.59 -28.93 2.78
N LEU A 30 3.49 -28.27 2.40
CA LEU A 30 3.36 -27.56 1.11
C LEU A 30 3.93 -28.37 -0.06
N PRO A 31 3.41 -29.55 -0.37
CA PRO A 31 3.99 -30.42 -1.39
C PRO A 31 4.09 -29.74 -2.75
N GLY A 32 5.25 -29.86 -3.39
CA GLY A 32 5.52 -29.25 -4.68
C GLY A 32 5.91 -27.75 -4.63
N VAL A 33 5.94 -27.14 -3.44
CA VAL A 33 6.45 -25.78 -3.25
C VAL A 33 7.89 -25.84 -2.77
N THR A 34 8.80 -25.25 -3.50
CA THR A 34 10.23 -25.16 -3.17
C THR A 34 10.65 -23.79 -2.65
N ALA A 35 9.87 -22.75 -2.98
CA ALA A 35 10.14 -21.41 -2.52
C ALA A 35 8.85 -20.63 -2.27
N VAL A 36 8.85 -19.80 -1.23
CA VAL A 36 7.78 -18.84 -0.93
C VAL A 36 8.37 -17.45 -0.89
N VAL A 37 7.77 -16.55 -1.67
CA VAL A 37 8.12 -15.13 -1.67
C VAL A 37 7.01 -14.37 -0.97
N LEU A 38 7.34 -13.69 0.12
CA LEU A 38 6.45 -12.78 0.85
C LEU A 38 6.75 -11.35 0.41
N ASP A 39 5.78 -10.71 -0.22
CA ASP A 39 5.89 -9.32 -0.64
C ASP A 39 5.28 -8.38 0.40
N GLU A 40 5.76 -7.11 0.41
CA GLU A 40 5.28 -6.03 1.27
C GLU A 40 5.26 -6.37 2.78
N VAL A 41 6.25 -7.13 3.27
CA VAL A 41 6.29 -7.56 4.69
C VAL A 41 6.35 -6.39 5.67
N HIS A 42 6.71 -5.19 5.21
CA HIS A 42 6.73 -3.96 6.01
C HIS A 42 5.32 -3.42 6.34
N GLU A 43 4.27 -3.85 5.64
CA GLU A 43 2.88 -3.47 5.97
C GLU A 43 2.42 -4.05 7.31
N ARG A 44 3.13 -5.04 7.86
CA ARG A 44 2.88 -5.64 9.18
C ARG A 44 1.42 -6.05 9.37
N SER A 45 0.81 -6.61 8.32
CA SER A 45 -0.54 -7.17 8.46
C SER A 45 -0.51 -8.43 9.34
N LEU A 46 -1.55 -8.64 10.15
CA LEU A 46 -1.66 -9.83 10.99
C LEU A 46 -1.55 -11.12 10.16
N GLU A 47 -2.15 -11.14 8.97
CA GLU A 47 -2.09 -12.30 8.06
C GLU A 47 -0.66 -12.55 7.56
N SER A 48 0.09 -11.50 7.21
CA SER A 48 1.47 -11.62 6.74
C SER A 48 2.43 -12.02 7.85
N ASP A 49 2.27 -11.46 9.05
CA ASP A 49 3.10 -11.80 10.21
C ASP A 49 2.86 -13.25 10.66
N LEU A 50 1.59 -13.68 10.69
CA LEU A 50 1.24 -15.07 10.99
C LEU A 50 1.76 -16.03 9.92
N LEU A 51 1.64 -15.66 8.65
CA LEU A 51 2.14 -16.46 7.53
C LEU A 51 3.66 -16.63 7.62
N LEU A 52 4.41 -15.58 7.92
CA LEU A 52 5.85 -15.64 8.13
C LEU A 52 6.20 -16.58 9.28
N ALA A 53 5.50 -16.49 10.42
CA ALA A 53 5.74 -17.34 11.57
C ALA A 53 5.51 -18.84 11.24
N LEU A 54 4.41 -19.17 10.56
CA LEU A 54 4.10 -20.55 10.16
C LEU A 54 5.07 -21.09 9.09
N LEU A 55 5.55 -20.23 8.17
CA LEU A 55 6.57 -20.64 7.19
C LEU A 55 7.92 -20.90 7.86
N LEU A 56 8.29 -20.13 8.87
CA LEU A 56 9.50 -20.38 9.67
C LEU A 56 9.41 -21.68 10.43
N ASP A 57 8.25 -22.01 10.97
CA ASP A 57 7.99 -23.29 11.64
C ASP A 57 8.05 -24.47 10.64
N ALA A 58 7.35 -24.37 9.50
CA ALA A 58 7.40 -25.38 8.45
C ALA A 58 8.83 -25.62 7.94
N ARG A 59 9.68 -24.59 7.85
CA ARG A 59 11.08 -24.71 7.44
C ARG A 59 11.93 -25.53 8.42
N THR A 60 11.54 -25.66 9.68
CA THR A 60 12.24 -26.54 10.63
C THR A 60 12.10 -28.03 10.25
N LEU A 61 11.03 -28.39 9.54
CA LEU A 61 10.78 -29.76 9.04
C LEU A 61 11.18 -29.90 7.56
N ARG A 62 11.23 -28.78 6.82
CA ARG A 62 11.54 -28.71 5.39
C ARG A 62 12.74 -27.80 5.16
N GLU A 63 13.95 -28.33 5.33
CA GLU A 63 15.20 -27.59 5.11
C GLU A 63 15.39 -27.12 3.66
N ASP A 64 14.69 -27.77 2.71
CA ASP A 64 14.69 -27.43 1.29
C ASP A 64 13.80 -26.20 0.95
N LEU A 65 12.93 -25.75 1.87
CA LEU A 65 12.01 -24.64 1.63
C LEU A 65 12.74 -23.29 1.72
N VAL A 66 12.82 -22.61 0.59
CA VAL A 66 13.38 -21.24 0.51
C VAL A 66 12.31 -20.21 0.86
N ILE A 67 12.59 -19.35 1.81
CA ILE A 67 11.72 -18.22 2.17
C ILE A 67 12.43 -16.92 1.82
N LEU A 68 11.79 -16.08 0.98
CA LEU A 68 12.25 -14.76 0.60
C LEU A 68 11.23 -13.72 1.10
N ALA A 69 11.69 -12.71 1.83
CA ALA A 69 10.86 -11.59 2.23
C ALA A 69 11.29 -10.32 1.48
N MET A 70 10.31 -9.61 0.89
CA MET A 70 10.52 -8.35 0.18
C MET A 70 9.89 -7.20 0.96
N SER A 71 10.62 -6.10 1.08
CA SER A 71 10.20 -4.91 1.82
C SER A 71 10.65 -3.64 1.10
N ALA A 72 9.79 -2.64 1.06
CA ALA A 72 10.12 -1.33 0.50
C ALA A 72 10.83 -0.40 1.51
N THR A 73 10.90 -0.76 2.79
CA THR A 73 11.53 0.03 3.84
C THR A 73 12.74 -0.68 4.45
N ALA A 74 13.72 0.12 4.89
CA ALA A 74 14.94 -0.38 5.51
C ALA A 74 14.78 -0.86 6.97
N ASP A 75 13.54 -0.93 7.50
CA ASP A 75 13.26 -1.43 8.86
C ASP A 75 13.37 -2.96 8.94
N LEU A 76 14.56 -3.44 8.56
CA LEU A 76 14.88 -4.86 8.37
C LEU A 76 15.69 -5.44 9.53
N ASP A 77 15.87 -4.73 10.64
CA ASP A 77 16.81 -5.15 11.70
C ASP A 77 16.50 -6.52 12.28
N ARG A 78 15.23 -6.95 12.26
CA ARG A 78 14.79 -8.23 12.79
C ARG A 78 14.59 -9.33 11.74
N LEU A 79 14.19 -8.97 10.52
CA LEU A 79 13.87 -9.96 9.48
C LEU A 79 15.07 -10.84 9.09
N PRO A 80 16.29 -10.30 8.88
CA PRO A 80 17.45 -11.14 8.57
C PRO A 80 17.79 -12.11 9.68
N ALA A 81 17.69 -11.69 10.93
CA ALA A 81 17.92 -12.57 12.07
C ALA A 81 16.87 -13.68 12.17
N MET A 82 15.58 -13.35 11.94
CA MET A 82 14.49 -14.34 11.94
C MET A 82 14.60 -15.34 10.77
N LEU A 83 14.95 -14.85 9.58
CA LEU A 83 15.09 -15.68 8.38
C LEU A 83 16.39 -16.49 8.38
N GLY A 84 17.42 -16.04 9.07
CA GLY A 84 18.71 -16.73 9.19
C GLY A 84 18.71 -17.89 10.19
N SER A 85 17.80 -17.90 11.16
CA SER A 85 17.70 -18.97 12.14
C SER A 85 17.11 -20.26 11.55
N THR A 86 17.89 -21.00 10.79
CA THR A 86 17.56 -22.38 10.42
C THR A 86 18.08 -23.29 11.50
N GLY A 87 17.15 -23.94 12.17
CA GLY A 87 17.21 -24.93 13.19
C GLY A 87 18.47 -25.77 13.30
N SER A 88 18.83 -26.06 14.35
CA SER A 88 19.35 -27.15 15.08
C SER A 88 19.54 -26.69 16.52
N THR A 89 18.47 -26.53 17.24
CA THR A 89 18.52 -26.51 18.68
C THR A 89 18.67 -27.94 19.15
N SER A 90 19.89 -28.47 19.07
CA SER A 90 20.26 -29.49 20.06
C SER A 90 20.26 -28.82 21.43
N PRO A 91 19.48 -29.28 22.41
CA PRO A 91 19.44 -28.68 23.74
C PRO A 91 20.66 -29.13 24.53
N THR A 92 21.82 -28.58 24.27
CA THR A 92 23.00 -28.78 25.11
C THR A 92 23.72 -27.45 25.31
N SER A 93 23.64 -27.02 26.56
CA SER A 93 24.40 -25.95 27.21
C SER A 93 23.83 -24.53 27.17
N SER A 94 23.58 -24.04 28.36
CA SER A 94 23.50 -22.69 28.89
C SER A 94 24.24 -21.62 28.07
N GLY A 95 23.53 -20.97 27.12
CA GLY A 95 24.00 -19.81 26.38
C GLY A 95 22.85 -19.38 25.47
N GLY A 96 22.49 -18.10 25.46
CA GLY A 96 21.38 -17.58 24.66
C GLY A 96 21.45 -17.97 23.17
N PRO A 97 20.45 -17.66 22.33
CA PRO A 97 20.39 -18.06 20.93
C PRO A 97 21.49 -17.33 20.12
N SER A 98 22.68 -17.87 20.19
CA SER A 98 23.87 -17.31 19.55
C SER A 98 24.46 -18.35 18.63
N GLY A 99 24.29 -18.17 17.30
CA GLY A 99 25.01 -18.96 16.33
C GLY A 99 24.53 -18.99 14.90
N ALA A 100 23.27 -18.70 14.62
CA ALA A 100 22.81 -18.65 13.24
C ALA A 100 23.18 -17.33 12.58
N ALA A 101 23.87 -17.37 11.43
CA ALA A 101 24.14 -16.16 10.66
C ALA A 101 22.81 -15.55 10.17
N PRO A 102 22.66 -14.22 10.17
CA PRO A 102 21.47 -13.58 9.61
C PRO A 102 21.33 -13.92 8.11
N ALA A 103 20.10 -13.98 7.63
CA ALA A 103 19.86 -14.18 6.21
C ALA A 103 20.51 -13.06 5.37
N PRO A 104 21.02 -13.38 4.16
CA PRO A 104 21.60 -12.36 3.30
C PRO A 104 20.55 -11.33 2.89
N VAL A 105 20.94 -10.05 2.91
CA VAL A 105 20.09 -8.93 2.49
C VAL A 105 20.59 -8.42 1.15
N VAL A 106 19.68 -8.41 0.15
CA VAL A 106 19.93 -7.77 -1.13
C VAL A 106 19.21 -6.42 -1.13
N SER A 107 19.97 -5.35 -1.07
CA SER A 107 19.45 -3.99 -1.15
C SER A 107 19.59 -3.45 -2.57
N VAL A 108 18.48 -3.10 -3.19
CA VAL A 108 18.46 -2.43 -4.48
C VAL A 108 18.07 -0.98 -4.24
N ALA A 109 18.97 -0.06 -4.49
CA ALA A 109 18.66 1.35 -4.48
C ALA A 109 17.71 1.63 -5.67
N GLY A 110 16.42 1.65 -5.40
CA GLY A 110 15.44 2.13 -6.37
C GLY A 110 15.70 3.61 -6.61
N ALA A 111 16.12 3.97 -7.82
CA ALA A 111 16.29 5.36 -8.21
C ALA A 111 14.89 6.00 -8.37
N LEU A 112 14.26 6.40 -7.27
CA LEU A 112 13.12 7.29 -7.33
C LEU A 112 13.63 8.68 -7.75
N HIS A 113 12.97 9.26 -8.72
CA HIS A 113 13.23 10.65 -9.08
C HIS A 113 12.80 11.59 -7.94
N PRO A 114 13.39 12.79 -7.85
CA PRO A 114 13.00 13.77 -6.84
C PRO A 114 11.51 14.08 -6.88
N VAL A 115 10.89 14.14 -5.72
CA VAL A 115 9.48 14.53 -5.54
C VAL A 115 9.43 15.81 -4.71
N GLU A 116 8.94 16.90 -5.30
CA GLU A 116 8.74 18.17 -4.63
C GLU A 116 7.53 18.09 -3.69
N GLU A 117 7.67 18.53 -2.44
CA GLU A 117 6.55 18.60 -1.49
C GLU A 117 5.88 19.98 -1.52
N VAL A 118 4.59 20.00 -1.79
CA VAL A 118 3.74 21.20 -1.78
C VAL A 118 2.68 21.07 -0.69
N TRP A 119 2.69 21.99 0.25
CA TRP A 119 1.70 22.02 1.33
C TRP A 119 0.44 22.76 0.89
N ALA A 120 -0.71 22.10 1.01
CA ALA A 120 -2.01 22.59 0.62
C ALA A 120 -3.04 22.33 1.73
N PRO A 121 -2.91 22.98 2.90
CA PRO A 121 -3.85 22.77 4.00
C PRO A 121 -5.24 23.30 3.63
N PRO A 122 -6.34 22.61 4.05
CA PRO A 122 -7.67 23.12 3.85
C PRO A 122 -7.91 24.37 4.71
N PRO A 123 -8.62 25.38 4.20
CA PRO A 123 -8.93 26.57 4.99
C PRO A 123 -9.88 26.22 6.14
N ARG A 124 -9.51 26.58 7.37
CA ARG A 124 -10.33 26.61 8.59
C ARG A 124 -11.03 25.31 9.03
N THR A 125 -10.74 24.16 8.49
CA THR A 125 -11.56 22.98 8.75
C THR A 125 -10.74 21.85 9.35
N SER A 126 -11.28 21.23 10.41
CA SER A 126 -10.79 19.93 10.83
C SER A 126 -10.95 18.95 9.65
N ARG A 127 -9.90 18.20 9.33
CA ARG A 127 -9.92 17.20 8.26
C ARG A 127 -10.88 16.04 8.53
N LEU A 128 -11.27 15.88 9.78
CA LEU A 128 -12.20 14.86 10.25
C LEU A 128 -13.31 15.50 11.06
N GLY A 129 -14.54 15.16 10.72
CA GLY A 129 -15.74 15.53 11.47
C GLY A 129 -16.40 14.30 12.10
N PRO A 130 -17.42 14.51 12.94
CA PRO A 130 -18.14 13.44 13.63
C PRO A 130 -18.78 12.40 12.68
N ARG A 131 -19.05 12.80 11.44
CA ARG A 131 -19.70 11.97 10.41
C ARG A 131 -18.73 11.51 9.30
N GLY A 132 -17.43 11.60 9.54
CA GLY A 132 -16.39 11.27 8.55
C GLY A 132 -15.74 12.51 7.94
N VAL A 133 -15.35 12.44 6.67
CA VAL A 133 -14.66 13.55 5.98
C VAL A 133 -15.66 14.64 5.60
N PRO A 134 -15.46 15.90 6.04
CA PRO A 134 -16.34 17.02 5.68
C PRO A 134 -16.34 17.29 4.17
N ARG A 135 -17.48 17.75 3.65
CA ARG A 135 -17.63 18.07 2.22
C ARG A 135 -16.68 19.16 1.75
N GLU A 136 -16.34 20.10 2.63
CA GLU A 136 -15.39 21.18 2.38
C GLU A 136 -13.98 20.65 2.16
N VAL A 137 -13.60 19.59 2.88
CA VAL A 137 -12.30 18.91 2.69
C VAL A 137 -12.26 18.21 1.33
N LEU A 138 -13.34 17.53 0.93
CA LEU A 138 -13.43 16.89 -0.40
C LEU A 138 -13.42 17.94 -1.52
N ALA A 139 -14.11 19.08 -1.34
CA ALA A 139 -14.05 20.21 -2.27
C ALA A 139 -12.63 20.79 -2.37
N HIS A 140 -11.92 20.89 -1.24
CA HIS A 140 -10.54 21.35 -1.20
C HIS A 140 -9.59 20.38 -1.92
N VAL A 141 -9.74 19.06 -1.73
CA VAL A 141 -8.95 18.05 -2.47
C VAL A 141 -9.19 18.20 -3.98
N ALA A 142 -10.45 18.34 -4.43
CA ALA A 142 -10.77 18.57 -5.84
C ALA A 142 -10.16 19.88 -6.38
N ALA A 143 -10.18 20.95 -5.59
CA ALA A 143 -9.53 22.22 -5.95
C ALA A 143 -8.00 22.08 -6.04
N THR A 144 -7.38 21.30 -5.12
CA THR A 144 -5.95 21.01 -5.13
C THR A 144 -5.56 20.18 -6.36
N VAL A 145 -6.40 19.22 -6.78
CA VAL A 145 -6.18 18.47 -8.03
C VAL A 145 -6.19 19.40 -9.24
N ARG A 146 -7.16 20.31 -9.33
CA ARG A 146 -7.20 21.30 -10.44
C ARG A 146 -5.98 22.22 -10.44
N ARG A 147 -5.57 22.70 -9.26
CA ARG A 147 -4.34 23.49 -9.09
C ARG A 147 -3.13 22.70 -9.58
N ALA A 148 -2.98 21.45 -9.15
CA ALA A 148 -1.88 20.58 -9.54
C ALA A 148 -1.84 20.33 -11.06
N LEU A 149 -3.01 20.14 -11.70
CA LEU A 149 -3.12 20.03 -13.16
C LEU A 149 -2.68 21.32 -13.88
N ALA A 150 -2.95 22.49 -13.31
CA ALA A 150 -2.54 23.77 -13.91
C ALA A 150 -1.05 24.06 -13.72
N GLU A 151 -0.45 23.63 -12.60
CA GLU A 151 0.94 23.93 -12.25
C GLU A 151 1.93 22.87 -12.78
N ARG A 152 1.49 21.65 -13.08
CA ARG A 152 2.35 20.51 -13.39
C ARG A 152 1.90 19.74 -14.63
N THR A 153 2.83 19.02 -15.22
CA THR A 153 2.58 18.09 -16.33
C THR A 153 2.44 16.64 -15.83
N GLY A 154 1.96 15.74 -16.70
CA GLY A 154 1.75 14.32 -16.39
C GLY A 154 0.40 14.04 -15.72
N ASP A 155 0.15 12.79 -15.43
CA ASP A 155 -1.08 12.32 -14.79
C ASP A 155 -1.07 12.60 -13.29
N VAL A 156 -2.26 12.73 -12.70
CA VAL A 156 -2.46 12.98 -11.28
C VAL A 156 -3.05 11.74 -10.61
N LEU A 157 -2.46 11.33 -9.49
CA LEU A 157 -3.01 10.31 -8.59
C LEU A 157 -3.46 10.97 -7.29
N SER A 158 -4.75 10.94 -6.98
CA SER A 158 -5.30 11.52 -5.75
C SER A 158 -5.70 10.45 -4.76
N PHE A 159 -5.18 10.51 -3.53
CA PHE A 159 -5.48 9.56 -2.47
C PHE A 159 -6.56 10.06 -1.52
N LEU A 160 -7.57 9.20 -1.29
CA LEU A 160 -8.71 9.43 -0.39
C LEU A 160 -8.97 8.20 0.50
N PRO A 161 -9.58 8.37 1.68
CA PRO A 161 -9.70 7.27 2.64
C PRO A 161 -10.71 6.19 2.26
N GLY A 162 -11.67 6.46 1.38
CA GLY A 162 -12.72 5.51 1.07
C GLY A 162 -13.44 5.75 -0.25
N ALA A 163 -14.19 4.73 -0.71
CA ALA A 163 -14.89 4.76 -2.00
C ALA A 163 -15.89 5.92 -2.13
N ARG A 164 -16.61 6.27 -1.04
CA ARG A 164 -17.56 7.39 -1.06
C ARG A 164 -16.88 8.73 -1.30
N GLU A 165 -15.75 8.93 -0.65
CA GLU A 165 -14.91 10.13 -0.81
C GLU A 165 -14.31 10.19 -2.22
N VAL A 166 -13.90 9.03 -2.76
CA VAL A 166 -13.45 8.91 -4.16
C VAL A 166 -14.55 9.31 -5.11
N ASP A 167 -15.76 8.75 -4.97
CA ASP A 167 -16.89 9.03 -5.86
C ASP A 167 -17.33 10.51 -5.80
N ASP A 168 -17.32 11.14 -4.61
CA ASP A 168 -17.61 12.57 -4.45
C ASP A 168 -16.58 13.42 -5.19
N VAL A 169 -15.29 13.18 -5.00
CA VAL A 169 -14.22 13.95 -5.66
C VAL A 169 -14.21 13.71 -7.17
N VAL A 170 -14.44 12.48 -7.65
CA VAL A 170 -14.61 12.17 -9.08
C VAL A 170 -15.75 12.98 -9.69
N SER A 171 -16.90 13.01 -9.03
CA SER A 171 -18.06 13.78 -9.50
C SER A 171 -17.74 15.28 -9.63
N ARG A 172 -17.08 15.87 -8.63
CA ARG A 172 -16.67 17.29 -8.64
C ARG A 172 -15.67 17.58 -9.75
N LEU A 173 -14.71 16.70 -9.96
CA LEU A 173 -13.68 16.89 -11.00
C LEU A 173 -14.28 16.77 -12.40
N ARG A 174 -15.15 15.78 -12.65
CA ARG A 174 -15.85 15.64 -13.94
C ARG A 174 -16.70 16.83 -14.28
N ALA A 175 -17.32 17.47 -13.29
CA ALA A 175 -18.12 18.67 -13.49
C ALA A 175 -17.29 19.95 -13.76
N SER A 176 -15.97 19.93 -13.51
CA SER A 176 -15.13 21.13 -13.53
C SER A 176 -13.90 21.07 -14.43
N LEU A 177 -13.51 19.88 -14.88
CA LEU A 177 -12.37 19.70 -15.77
C LEU A 177 -12.81 19.64 -17.24
N PRO A 178 -11.92 20.03 -18.18
CA PRO A 178 -12.21 19.95 -19.60
C PRO A 178 -12.33 18.50 -20.09
N PRO A 179 -13.01 18.26 -21.24
CA PRO A 179 -13.29 16.92 -21.75
C PRO A 179 -12.07 16.10 -22.18
N ASP A 180 -10.92 16.76 -22.35
CA ASP A 180 -9.63 16.13 -22.69
C ASP A 180 -8.90 15.54 -21.47
N THR A 181 -9.46 15.73 -20.28
CA THR A 181 -8.94 15.17 -19.02
C THR A 181 -9.84 14.06 -18.52
N ASP A 182 -9.31 12.83 -18.51
CA ASP A 182 -10.03 11.66 -18.01
C ASP A 182 -9.99 11.61 -16.49
N VAL A 183 -11.16 11.42 -15.84
CA VAL A 183 -11.26 11.28 -14.38
C VAL A 183 -11.79 9.89 -14.05
N LEU A 184 -10.93 9.07 -13.43
CA LEU A 184 -11.18 7.66 -13.17
C LEU A 184 -11.13 7.35 -11.67
N PRO A 185 -12.13 6.67 -11.10
CA PRO A 185 -12.06 6.14 -9.74
C PRO A 185 -11.19 4.88 -9.70
N LEU A 186 -10.53 4.62 -8.55
CA LEU A 186 -9.80 3.39 -8.31
C LEU A 186 -9.97 2.94 -6.84
N HIS A 187 -10.82 1.94 -6.62
CA HIS A 187 -11.06 1.36 -5.29
C HIS A 187 -11.55 -0.09 -5.39
N GLY A 188 -11.41 -0.85 -4.33
CA GLY A 188 -11.70 -2.30 -4.31
C GLY A 188 -13.17 -2.72 -4.51
N ARG A 189 -14.12 -1.78 -4.64
CA ARG A 189 -15.53 -2.07 -4.97
C ARG A 189 -15.81 -2.04 -6.46
N LEU A 190 -14.87 -1.56 -7.27
CA LEU A 190 -15.02 -1.52 -8.72
C LEU A 190 -14.89 -2.92 -9.31
N GLY A 191 -15.60 -3.17 -10.40
CA GLY A 191 -15.38 -4.35 -11.23
C GLY A 191 -14.01 -4.31 -11.92
N ALA A 192 -13.49 -5.48 -12.31
CA ALA A 192 -12.16 -5.63 -12.90
C ALA A 192 -11.93 -4.69 -14.10
N SER A 193 -12.89 -4.62 -15.02
CA SER A 193 -12.77 -3.76 -16.21
C SER A 193 -12.58 -2.26 -15.88
N ALA A 194 -13.24 -1.76 -14.83
CA ALA A 194 -13.08 -0.38 -14.41
C ALA A 194 -11.71 -0.15 -13.70
N GLN A 195 -11.22 -1.14 -12.97
CA GLN A 195 -9.87 -1.10 -12.39
C GLN A 195 -8.81 -1.14 -13.50
N ASP A 196 -8.96 -2.03 -14.48
CA ASP A 196 -8.06 -2.13 -15.63
C ASP A 196 -8.00 -0.81 -16.41
N ALA A 197 -9.15 -0.15 -16.62
CA ALA A 197 -9.20 1.16 -17.27
C ALA A 197 -8.45 2.25 -16.49
N ALA A 198 -8.52 2.22 -15.14
CA ALA A 198 -7.77 3.15 -14.31
C ALA A 198 -6.25 2.87 -14.28
N LEU A 199 -5.84 1.65 -14.59
CA LEU A 199 -4.44 1.22 -14.63
C LEU A 199 -3.83 1.27 -16.04
N ALA A 200 -4.65 1.39 -17.08
CA ALA A 200 -4.16 1.52 -18.46
C ALA A 200 -3.39 2.84 -18.64
N PRO A 201 -2.37 2.90 -19.51
CA PRO A 201 -1.70 4.15 -19.85
C PRO A 201 -2.67 5.18 -20.45
N SER A 202 -2.40 6.47 -20.23
CA SER A 202 -3.18 7.53 -20.86
C SER A 202 -2.95 7.55 -22.37
N PRO A 203 -3.99 7.74 -23.18
CA PRO A 203 -3.82 7.96 -24.62
C PRO A 203 -2.95 9.20 -24.90
N PRO A 204 -2.20 9.23 -25.99
CA PRO A 204 -1.41 10.41 -26.39
C PRO A 204 -2.26 11.68 -26.44
N GLY A 205 -1.75 12.77 -25.88
CA GLY A 205 -2.41 14.06 -25.89
C GLY A 205 -3.54 14.23 -24.85
N ARG A 206 -3.86 13.21 -24.08
CA ARG A 206 -4.83 13.29 -22.98
C ARG A 206 -4.12 13.23 -21.63
N ARG A 207 -4.69 13.89 -20.65
CA ARG A 207 -4.26 13.80 -19.25
C ARG A 207 -5.28 13.02 -18.44
N ARG A 208 -4.82 12.41 -17.37
CA ARG A 208 -5.66 11.59 -16.52
C ARG A 208 -5.52 11.97 -15.06
N VAL A 209 -6.64 11.94 -14.36
CA VAL A 209 -6.72 12.00 -12.91
C VAL A 209 -7.28 10.67 -12.41
N VAL A 210 -6.48 9.90 -11.69
CA VAL A 210 -6.94 8.71 -10.99
C VAL A 210 -7.19 9.08 -9.53
N VAL A 211 -8.43 8.94 -9.09
CA VAL A 211 -8.82 9.19 -7.70
C VAL A 211 -8.95 7.85 -7.00
N ALA A 212 -8.07 7.57 -6.04
CA ALA A 212 -7.87 6.24 -5.49
C ALA A 212 -8.01 6.18 -3.96
N THR A 213 -8.33 5.00 -3.46
CA THR A 213 -8.07 4.64 -2.07
C THR A 213 -6.63 4.12 -1.92
N ASN A 214 -6.26 3.63 -0.74
CA ASN A 214 -4.96 2.99 -0.48
C ASN A 214 -4.63 1.79 -1.40
N VAL A 215 -5.59 1.29 -2.18
CA VAL A 215 -5.34 0.23 -3.17
C VAL A 215 -4.24 0.60 -4.18
N ALA A 216 -4.02 1.89 -4.43
CA ALA A 216 -2.96 2.39 -5.31
C ALA A 216 -1.68 2.79 -4.52
N GLU A 217 -1.62 2.50 -3.22
CA GLU A 217 -0.49 2.89 -2.36
C GLU A 217 0.70 1.95 -2.52
N SER A 218 0.50 0.64 -2.48
CA SER A 218 1.56 -0.37 -2.55
C SER A 218 1.43 -1.26 -3.78
N SER A 219 0.32 -1.91 -3.97
CA SER A 219 0.18 -3.08 -4.85
C SER A 219 -0.07 -2.77 -6.33
N LEU A 220 -0.46 -1.52 -6.70
CA LEU A 220 -0.81 -1.18 -8.08
C LEU A 220 0.06 -0.04 -8.61
N THR A 221 0.60 -0.21 -9.81
CA THR A 221 1.31 0.85 -10.53
C THR A 221 0.37 1.54 -11.51
N VAL A 222 0.22 2.85 -11.37
CA VAL A 222 -0.53 3.70 -12.31
C VAL A 222 0.49 4.39 -13.20
N PRO A 223 0.60 4.02 -14.49
CA PRO A 223 1.58 4.62 -15.40
C PRO A 223 1.32 6.11 -15.64
N GLY A 224 2.35 6.88 -15.97
CA GLY A 224 2.25 8.30 -16.32
C GLY A 224 2.07 9.26 -15.14
N VAL A 225 1.97 8.75 -13.91
CA VAL A 225 1.77 9.60 -12.72
C VAL A 225 3.04 10.40 -12.41
N ARG A 226 2.89 11.71 -12.41
CA ARG A 226 3.94 12.68 -12.04
C ARG A 226 3.52 13.57 -10.88
N VAL A 227 2.24 13.56 -10.53
CA VAL A 227 1.69 14.36 -9.45
C VAL A 227 0.84 13.49 -8.54
N VAL A 228 1.07 13.61 -7.25
CA VAL A 228 0.24 13.02 -6.20
C VAL A 228 -0.50 14.12 -5.45
N VAL A 229 -1.79 13.95 -5.22
CA VAL A 229 -2.58 14.78 -4.28
C VAL A 229 -3.03 13.89 -3.15
N ASP A 230 -2.50 14.10 -1.96
CA ASP A 230 -2.76 13.27 -0.79
C ASP A 230 -3.66 13.99 0.21
N ALA A 231 -4.87 13.48 0.42
CA ALA A 231 -5.77 13.98 1.47
C ALA A 231 -5.20 13.77 2.88
N THR A 232 -4.11 13.00 3.03
CA THR A 232 -3.46 12.65 4.30
C THR A 232 -4.41 11.97 5.29
N LEU A 233 -5.35 11.21 4.74
CA LEU A 233 -6.35 10.42 5.46
C LEU A 233 -6.23 8.95 5.07
N ALA A 234 -6.57 8.07 6.02
CA ALA A 234 -6.60 6.62 5.83
C ALA A 234 -7.86 6.02 6.45
N ARG A 235 -8.23 4.82 6.03
CA ARG A 235 -9.31 4.04 6.63
C ARG A 235 -8.74 2.83 7.34
N ARG A 236 -9.10 2.68 8.63
CA ARG A 236 -8.59 1.63 9.50
C ARG A 236 -9.71 0.79 10.07
N PRO A 237 -9.55 -0.53 10.18
CA PRO A 237 -10.43 -1.34 10.98
C PRO A 237 -10.28 -0.95 12.46
N ARG A 238 -11.39 -0.82 13.16
CA ARG A 238 -11.43 -0.57 14.60
C ARG A 238 -12.49 -1.45 15.23
N LEU A 239 -12.12 -2.13 16.31
CA LEU A 239 -13.05 -2.89 17.11
C LEU A 239 -13.77 -1.93 18.09
N ASP A 240 -15.08 -1.82 17.99
CA ASP A 240 -15.92 -1.23 19.03
C ASP A 240 -16.14 -2.30 20.10
N VAL A 241 -15.33 -2.25 21.15
CA VAL A 241 -15.35 -3.26 22.23
C VAL A 241 -16.71 -3.27 22.94
N ALA A 242 -17.36 -2.10 23.08
CA ALA A 242 -18.65 -1.99 23.74
C ALA A 242 -19.79 -2.67 22.98
N ARG A 243 -19.69 -2.71 21.64
CA ARG A 243 -20.69 -3.33 20.76
C ARG A 243 -20.26 -4.67 20.22
N GLY A 244 -19.03 -5.12 20.46
CA GLY A 244 -18.46 -6.36 19.90
C GLY A 244 -18.38 -6.36 18.35
N MET A 245 -18.37 -5.19 17.71
CA MET A 245 -18.41 -5.07 16.26
C MET A 245 -17.17 -4.38 15.71
N SER A 246 -16.63 -4.92 14.61
CA SER A 246 -15.57 -4.26 13.86
C SER A 246 -16.17 -3.28 12.84
N GLY A 247 -15.64 -2.07 12.81
CA GLY A 247 -16.00 -1.04 11.85
C GLY A 247 -14.78 -0.41 11.20
N LEU A 248 -14.99 0.29 10.08
CA LEU A 248 -13.94 1.08 9.45
C LEU A 248 -14.06 2.54 9.90
N VAL A 249 -13.01 3.07 10.50
CA VAL A 249 -12.91 4.48 10.88
C VAL A 249 -11.94 5.23 9.98
N THR A 250 -12.23 6.50 9.71
CA THR A 250 -11.30 7.38 9.00
C THR A 250 -10.40 8.06 10.02
N VAL A 251 -9.11 8.02 9.79
CA VAL A 251 -8.05 8.59 10.64
C VAL A 251 -7.06 9.39 9.79
N GLY A 252 -6.15 10.11 10.43
CA GLY A 252 -4.98 10.67 9.73
C GLY A 252 -4.09 9.54 9.20
N ALA A 253 -3.56 9.70 8.00
CA ALA A 253 -2.57 8.77 7.47
C ALA A 253 -1.24 8.91 8.25
N SER A 254 -0.50 7.81 8.35
CA SER A 254 0.86 7.82 8.91
C SER A 254 1.86 8.47 7.95
N ARG A 255 3.02 8.82 8.47
CA ARG A 255 4.09 9.38 7.64
C ARG A 255 4.62 8.36 6.63
N SER A 256 4.73 7.08 7.02
CA SER A 256 5.17 6.02 6.11
C SER A 256 4.21 5.85 4.92
N GLU A 257 2.87 5.85 5.17
CA GLU A 257 1.88 5.83 4.09
C GLU A 257 2.02 7.04 3.17
N GLY A 258 2.13 8.24 3.75
CA GLY A 258 2.29 9.44 2.94
C GLY A 258 3.60 9.51 2.14
N VAL A 259 4.69 8.90 2.63
CA VAL A 259 5.94 8.74 1.87
C VAL A 259 5.76 7.76 0.71
N GLN A 260 5.11 6.62 0.94
CA GLN A 260 4.81 5.65 -0.11
C GLN A 260 3.92 6.26 -1.21
N ARG A 261 2.87 7.02 -0.83
CA ARG A 261 2.00 7.74 -1.77
C ARG A 261 2.79 8.76 -2.57
N ALA A 262 3.63 9.58 -1.92
CA ALA A 262 4.49 10.55 -2.59
C ALA A 262 5.42 9.90 -3.61
N GLY A 263 6.02 8.76 -3.25
CA GLY A 263 6.90 7.98 -4.12
C GLY A 263 6.26 7.58 -5.46
N ARG A 264 4.91 7.52 -5.54
CA ARG A 264 4.21 7.26 -6.80
C ARG A 264 4.45 8.35 -7.86
N ALA A 265 4.69 9.59 -7.45
CA ALA A 265 4.99 10.69 -8.36
C ALA A 265 6.42 10.62 -8.95
N GLY A 266 7.34 9.95 -8.26
CA GLY A 266 8.75 9.88 -8.64
C GLY A 266 9.17 8.61 -9.39
N ARG A 267 8.24 7.77 -9.85
CA ARG A 267 8.60 6.49 -10.49
C ARG A 267 9.16 6.61 -11.89
N GLU A 268 8.59 7.47 -12.71
CA GLU A 268 8.95 7.59 -14.12
C GLU A 268 9.74 8.87 -14.42
N GLY A 269 9.95 9.75 -13.45
CA GLY A 269 10.72 10.98 -13.54
C GLY A 269 10.40 11.94 -12.39
N PRO A 270 11.02 13.14 -12.32
CA PRO A 270 10.76 14.12 -11.26
C PRO A 270 9.28 14.46 -11.16
N GLY A 271 8.75 14.50 -9.95
CA GLY A 271 7.32 14.70 -9.69
C GLY A 271 7.05 15.65 -8.53
N ALA A 272 5.77 15.74 -8.14
CA ALA A 272 5.35 16.55 -7.00
C ALA A 272 4.26 15.86 -6.18
N VAL A 273 4.25 16.10 -4.87
CA VAL A 273 3.17 15.71 -3.96
C VAL A 273 2.54 16.93 -3.32
N TYR A 274 1.22 17.07 -3.46
CA TYR A 274 0.40 18.08 -2.80
C TYR A 274 -0.24 17.44 -1.56
N ARG A 275 0.22 17.82 -0.37
CA ARG A 275 -0.31 17.32 0.90
C ARG A 275 -1.44 18.23 1.40
N CYS A 276 -2.66 17.71 1.47
CA CYS A 276 -3.82 18.44 2.00
C CYS A 276 -3.78 18.54 3.53
N CYS A 277 -2.66 18.95 4.09
CA CYS A 277 -2.46 19.23 5.51
C CYS A 277 -1.38 20.29 5.69
N SER A 278 -1.27 20.84 6.91
CA SER A 278 -0.16 21.72 7.27
C SER A 278 1.12 20.93 7.58
N PRO A 279 2.32 21.54 7.45
CA PRO A 279 3.58 20.93 7.91
C PRO A 279 3.52 20.50 9.38
N THR A 280 2.85 21.28 10.22
CA THR A 280 2.68 20.98 11.66
C THR A 280 1.82 19.72 11.88
N ASP A 281 0.71 19.58 11.15
CA ASP A 281 -0.14 18.39 11.23
C ASP A 281 0.61 17.15 10.74
N TRP A 282 1.38 17.30 9.68
CA TRP A 282 2.21 16.23 9.14
C TRP A 282 3.27 15.77 10.15
N ALA A 283 3.95 16.72 10.80
CA ALA A 283 4.96 16.40 11.80
C ALA A 283 4.40 15.66 13.02
N ARG A 284 3.09 15.86 13.33
CA ARG A 284 2.36 15.17 14.41
C ARG A 284 1.76 13.83 13.99
N SER A 285 1.78 13.50 12.71
CA SER A 285 1.26 12.21 12.24
C SER A 285 2.13 11.07 12.76
N PRO A 286 1.56 9.90 13.09
CA PRO A 286 2.31 8.74 13.54
C PRO A 286 3.31 8.32 12.46
N LEU A 287 4.45 7.75 12.87
CA LEU A 287 5.49 7.30 11.94
C LEU A 287 5.00 6.15 11.07
N ALA A 288 4.36 5.18 11.70
CA ALA A 288 3.81 3.97 11.06
C ALA A 288 2.31 3.84 11.34
N PRO A 289 1.59 3.01 10.58
CA PRO A 289 0.20 2.68 10.84
C PRO A 289 0.03 2.05 12.23
N THR A 290 -0.98 2.51 13.00
CA THR A 290 -1.36 1.97 14.31
C THR A 290 -2.68 1.23 14.23
#